data_aa7a76c2dea9826f03f602c8c2a35e14
#
_entry.id   aa7a76c2dea9826f03f602c8c2a35e14
#
_cell.length_a   1.000
_cell.length_b   1.000
_cell.length_c   1.000
_cell.angle_alpha   90.00
_cell.angle_beta   90.00
_cell.angle_gamma   90.00
#
_symmetry.space_group_name_H-M   'P 1'
#
loop_
_entity.id
_entity.type
_entity.pdbx_description
1 polymer ?
#
loop_
_entity_poly.entity_id
_entity_poly.type
_entity_poly.pdbx_seq_one_letter_code
_entity_poly.pdbx_strand_id
1 'polypeptide(L)'
;YDGTDDGMATASFAAGTLSNAMDCMIAVRRDSDANAVCGLYESVSDANKVFGIAESGSGSGCVGSGAGTPTVWVDGVQLTGGTAVTRGTLHTALTVGEYHVLEFRGLDLSTWTASGFGLYTSYVLNGAQGGILLFPSSTPTADRDAARTWLGAKVGLTL
;
A
#
# COMPACT_ATOMS: atom_id res chain seq x y z
N TYR A 1 -2.02 10.60 11.15
CA TYR A 1 -1.31 9.56 11.92
C TYR A 1 -0.09 10.18 12.58
N ASP A 2 0.09 9.97 13.89
CA ASP A 2 1.23 10.50 14.67
C ASP A 2 2.34 9.46 14.91
N GLY A 3 2.17 8.25 14.40
CA GLY A 3 3.14 7.17 14.52
C GLY A 3 3.10 6.41 15.85
N THR A 4 2.02 6.53 16.62
CA THR A 4 1.92 5.89 17.94
C THR A 4 0.88 4.77 17.95
N ASP A 5 -0.38 5.06 17.62
CA ASP A 5 -1.48 4.09 17.74
C ASP A 5 -2.59 4.29 16.70
N ASP A 6 -2.36 5.18 15.74
CA ASP A 6 -3.34 5.50 14.71
C ASP A 6 -3.51 4.39 13.69
N GLY A 7 -4.71 3.89 13.58
CA GLY A 7 -5.11 2.94 12.55
C GLY A 7 -6.56 3.17 12.12
N MET A 8 -6.87 2.81 10.89
CA MET A 8 -8.24 2.73 10.39
C MET A 8 -8.53 1.32 9.91
N ALA A 9 -9.74 0.84 10.20
CA ALA A 9 -10.21 -0.46 9.74
C ALA A 9 -11.57 -0.35 9.09
N THR A 10 -11.81 -1.17 8.07
CA THR A 10 -13.15 -1.37 7.51
C THR A 10 -13.98 -2.28 8.41
N ALA A 11 -15.29 -2.24 8.26
CA ALA A 11 -16.14 -3.30 8.78
C ALA A 11 -15.76 -4.64 8.14
N SER A 12 -15.95 -5.75 8.88
CA SER A 12 -15.74 -7.10 8.33
C SER A 12 -16.66 -7.37 7.15
N PHE A 13 -16.16 -8.08 6.16
CA PHE A 13 -16.88 -8.55 4.99
C PHE A 13 -16.60 -10.04 4.76
N ALA A 14 -17.41 -10.72 3.96
CA ALA A 14 -17.22 -12.15 3.69
C ALA A 14 -15.98 -12.39 2.83
N ALA A 15 -15.25 -13.48 3.07
CA ALA A 15 -14.20 -13.94 2.18
C ALA A 15 -14.78 -14.13 0.75
N GLY A 16 -14.00 -13.74 -0.27
CA GLY A 16 -14.48 -13.73 -1.67
C GLY A 16 -15.24 -12.46 -2.07
N THR A 17 -15.47 -11.50 -1.17
CA THR A 17 -15.98 -10.16 -1.54
C THR A 17 -15.00 -9.43 -2.45
N LEU A 18 -13.70 -9.56 -2.19
CA LEU A 18 -12.63 -9.08 -3.06
C LEU A 18 -12.11 -10.25 -3.90
N SER A 19 -11.55 -9.98 -5.07
CA SER A 19 -11.06 -11.01 -5.97
C SER A 19 -9.55 -11.30 -5.77
N ASN A 20 -9.06 -12.32 -6.47
CA ASN A 20 -7.63 -12.64 -6.55
C ASN A 20 -6.86 -11.82 -7.61
N ALA A 21 -7.51 -10.84 -8.21
CA ALA A 21 -6.94 -9.98 -9.24
C ALA A 21 -7.39 -8.53 -9.00
N MET A 22 -6.83 -7.90 -7.97
CA MET A 22 -7.13 -6.53 -7.57
C MET A 22 -5.90 -5.64 -7.73
N ASP A 23 -6.13 -4.39 -8.03
CA ASP A 23 -5.14 -3.32 -7.95
C ASP A 23 -5.54 -2.36 -6.83
N CYS A 24 -4.54 -1.81 -6.14
CA CYS A 24 -4.71 -0.80 -5.09
C CYS A 24 -3.84 0.41 -5.39
N MET A 25 -4.42 1.60 -5.27
CA MET A 25 -3.69 2.87 -5.26
C MET A 25 -3.90 3.59 -3.94
N ILE A 26 -2.84 4.15 -3.39
CA ILE A 26 -2.87 4.85 -2.10
C ILE A 26 -2.04 6.12 -2.22
N ALA A 27 -2.63 7.29 -1.92
CA ALA A 27 -1.86 8.50 -1.71
C ALA A 27 -1.39 8.55 -0.26
N VAL A 28 -0.08 8.61 -0.04
CA VAL A 28 0.53 8.54 1.29
C VAL A 28 1.68 9.52 1.42
N ARG A 29 1.90 10.04 2.64
CA ARG A 29 3.09 10.81 3.04
C ARG A 29 3.63 10.24 4.34
N ARG A 30 4.94 9.97 4.38
CA ARG A 30 5.65 9.68 5.62
C ARG A 30 6.25 10.98 6.16
N ASP A 31 6.03 11.28 7.43
CA ASP A 31 6.57 12.49 8.09
C ASP A 31 7.82 12.20 8.93
N SER A 32 8.22 10.94 9.02
CA SER A 32 9.46 10.51 9.68
C SER A 32 10.16 9.39 8.92
N ASP A 33 11.40 9.12 9.26
CA ASP A 33 12.19 8.00 8.72
C ASP A 33 11.93 6.67 9.48
N ALA A 34 10.89 6.61 10.29
CA ALA A 34 10.47 5.38 10.96
C ALA A 34 9.89 4.36 9.98
N ASN A 35 9.96 3.09 10.38
CA ASN A 35 9.31 2.01 9.65
C ASN A 35 7.79 2.19 9.68
N ALA A 36 7.12 1.89 8.57
CA ALA A 36 5.69 2.16 8.42
C ALA A 36 4.97 1.11 7.60
N VAL A 37 3.66 0.97 7.81
CA VAL A 37 2.73 0.38 6.86
C VAL A 37 2.09 1.51 6.06
N CYS A 38 2.48 1.61 4.80
CA CYS A 38 1.94 2.59 3.86
C CYS A 38 0.82 2.01 2.98
N GLY A 39 0.36 0.80 3.27
CA GLY A 39 -0.62 0.04 2.52
C GLY A 39 -1.74 -0.49 3.41
N LEU A 40 -2.19 -1.71 3.14
CA LEU A 40 -3.27 -2.36 3.84
C LEU A 40 -2.82 -3.61 4.59
N TYR A 41 -3.56 -3.95 5.64
CA TYR A 41 -3.45 -5.20 6.38
C TYR A 41 -4.85 -5.75 6.68
N GLU A 42 -5.00 -7.06 6.80
CA GLU A 42 -6.26 -7.69 7.25
C GLU A 42 -6.37 -7.70 8.78
N SER A 43 -5.26 -8.00 9.45
CA SER A 43 -5.18 -8.06 10.91
C SER A 43 -3.82 -7.58 11.38
N VAL A 44 -3.78 -6.89 12.52
CA VAL A 44 -2.54 -6.42 13.13
C VAL A 44 -1.57 -7.54 13.51
N SER A 45 -2.04 -8.79 13.55
CA SER A 45 -1.24 -9.97 13.91
C SER A 45 -0.95 -10.92 12.75
N ASP A 46 -1.52 -10.74 11.56
CA ASP A 46 -1.30 -11.61 10.40
C ASP A 46 -0.30 -11.01 9.42
N ALA A 47 0.97 -11.38 9.59
CA ALA A 47 2.07 -10.95 8.73
C ALA A 47 1.94 -11.43 7.26
N ASN A 48 1.06 -12.39 6.96
CA ASN A 48 0.85 -12.86 5.60
C ASN A 48 -0.15 -12.01 4.83
N LYS A 49 -1.09 -11.37 5.51
CA LYS A 49 -2.14 -10.55 4.91
C LYS A 49 -1.88 -9.06 5.13
N VAL A 50 -0.80 -8.60 4.54
CA VAL A 50 -0.35 -7.21 4.59
C VAL A 50 0.38 -6.86 3.30
N PHE A 51 0.28 -5.62 2.86
CA PHE A 51 1.14 -5.08 1.81
C PHE A 51 1.46 -3.61 2.07
N GLY A 52 2.57 -3.14 1.50
CA GLY A 52 3.04 -1.77 1.68
C GLY A 52 3.85 -1.56 2.95
N ILE A 53 4.54 -2.58 3.46
CA ILE A 53 5.46 -2.41 4.59
C ILE A 53 6.74 -1.77 4.08
N ALA A 54 7.07 -0.61 4.63
CA ALA A 54 8.31 0.13 4.41
C ALA A 54 9.21 0.04 5.66
N GLU A 55 10.45 -0.46 5.50
CA GLU A 55 11.40 -0.68 6.60
C GLU A 55 12.82 -0.41 6.12
N SER A 56 13.51 0.49 6.79
CA SER A 56 14.87 0.90 6.43
C SER A 56 15.85 -0.29 6.44
N GLY A 57 16.58 -0.47 5.35
CA GLY A 57 17.61 -1.49 5.21
C GLY A 57 17.12 -2.94 5.15
N SER A 58 15.81 -3.19 5.15
CA SER A 58 15.26 -4.55 5.15
C SER A 58 15.29 -5.18 3.75
N GLY A 59 15.79 -6.40 3.66
CA GLY A 59 15.71 -7.27 2.47
C GLY A 59 14.41 -8.08 2.37
N SER A 60 13.53 -8.05 3.38
CA SER A 60 12.25 -8.75 3.37
C SER A 60 11.27 -8.12 2.36
N GLY A 61 10.34 -8.89 1.81
CA GLY A 61 9.30 -8.39 0.90
C GLY A 61 8.39 -7.36 1.57
N CYS A 62 8.00 -6.32 0.83
CA CYS A 62 7.04 -5.33 1.33
C CYS A 62 5.59 -5.82 1.27
N VAL A 63 5.36 -7.01 0.73
CA VAL A 63 4.04 -7.66 0.58
C VAL A 63 4.11 -9.03 1.23
N GLY A 64 3.14 -9.33 2.09
CA GLY A 64 2.98 -10.65 2.70
C GLY A 64 2.42 -11.68 1.72
N SER A 65 2.73 -12.95 1.94
CA SER A 65 2.36 -14.06 1.03
C SER A 65 0.85 -14.23 0.82
N GLY A 66 0.03 -13.81 1.76
CA GLY A 66 -1.44 -13.85 1.68
C GLY A 66 -2.06 -12.69 0.89
N ALA A 67 -1.25 -11.80 0.31
CA ALA A 67 -1.69 -10.76 -0.62
C ALA A 67 -1.20 -11.00 -2.05
N GLY A 68 -0.61 -12.17 -2.34
CA GLY A 68 -0.07 -12.53 -3.64
C GLY A 68 1.30 -11.92 -3.93
N THR A 69 1.62 -11.77 -5.22
CA THR A 69 2.90 -11.25 -5.69
C THR A 69 2.70 -10.06 -6.65
N PRO A 70 2.14 -8.95 -6.16
CA PRO A 70 1.85 -7.80 -7.03
C PRO A 70 3.13 -7.12 -7.50
N THR A 71 3.04 -6.41 -8.61
CA THR A 71 4.03 -5.39 -8.97
C THR A 71 3.76 -4.12 -8.19
N VAL A 72 4.83 -3.42 -7.76
CA VAL A 72 4.76 -2.21 -6.94
C VAL A 72 5.27 -1.01 -7.73
N TRP A 73 4.55 0.09 -7.65
CA TRP A 73 4.84 1.32 -8.38
C TRP A 73 4.77 2.51 -7.41
N VAL A 74 5.60 3.51 -7.65
CA VAL A 74 5.58 4.79 -6.95
C VAL A 74 5.53 5.90 -7.99
N ASP A 75 4.52 6.76 -7.93
CA ASP A 75 4.31 7.89 -8.83
C ASP A 75 4.35 7.50 -10.33
N GLY A 76 3.79 6.33 -10.65
CA GLY A 76 3.77 5.79 -12.01
C GLY A 76 5.05 5.10 -12.46
N VAL A 77 6.08 5.01 -11.62
CA VAL A 77 7.34 4.32 -11.90
C VAL A 77 7.36 2.96 -11.19
N GLN A 78 7.52 1.88 -11.96
CA GLN A 78 7.61 0.54 -11.38
C GLN A 78 8.91 0.38 -10.59
N LEU A 79 8.79 -0.06 -9.34
CA LEU A 79 9.95 -0.43 -8.54
C LEU A 79 10.51 -1.77 -9.03
N THR A 80 11.80 -1.81 -9.27
CA THR A 80 12.51 -3.02 -9.68
C THR A 80 13.10 -3.71 -8.46
N GLY A 81 12.99 -5.03 -8.37
CA GLY A 81 13.48 -5.79 -7.23
C GLY A 81 13.33 -7.31 -7.38
N GLY A 82 13.43 -7.83 -8.60
CA GLY A 82 13.25 -9.27 -8.84
C GLY A 82 11.81 -9.71 -8.66
N THR A 83 11.59 -10.85 -8.00
CA THR A 83 10.24 -11.41 -7.76
C THR A 83 9.47 -10.74 -6.62
N ALA A 84 10.11 -9.89 -5.82
CA ALA A 84 9.45 -9.15 -4.74
C ALA A 84 10.20 -7.84 -4.46
N VAL A 85 9.48 -6.73 -4.47
CA VAL A 85 9.99 -5.45 -3.98
C VAL A 85 10.22 -5.56 -2.48
N THR A 86 11.41 -5.19 -2.01
CA THR A 86 11.75 -5.26 -0.59
C THR A 86 11.16 -4.08 0.18
N ARG A 87 11.03 -4.25 1.50
CA ARG A 87 10.62 -3.19 2.42
C ARG A 87 11.59 -2.00 2.36
N GLY A 88 12.90 -2.28 2.26
CA GLY A 88 13.93 -1.24 2.12
C GLY A 88 13.84 -0.51 0.79
N THR A 89 13.52 -1.18 -0.32
CA THR A 89 13.29 -0.54 -1.61
C THR A 89 12.09 0.42 -1.54
N LEU A 90 10.98 -0.03 -0.95
CA LEU A 90 9.79 0.81 -0.78
C LEU A 90 10.09 2.00 0.17
N HIS A 91 10.78 1.74 1.29
CA HIS A 91 11.17 2.77 2.24
C HIS A 91 12.00 3.89 1.57
N THR A 92 12.98 3.51 0.74
CA THR A 92 13.84 4.46 0.03
C THR A 92 13.09 5.25 -1.04
N ALA A 93 12.08 4.65 -1.67
CA ALA A 93 11.28 5.30 -2.70
C ALA A 93 10.30 6.34 -2.16
N LEU A 94 10.01 6.32 -0.85
CA LEU A 94 9.11 7.26 -0.18
C LEU A 94 9.91 8.36 0.51
N THR A 95 10.07 9.50 -0.14
CA THR A 95 10.72 10.68 0.46
C THR A 95 9.96 11.16 1.70
N VAL A 96 10.67 11.41 2.81
CA VAL A 96 10.07 11.94 4.03
C VAL A 96 9.52 13.35 3.78
N GLY A 97 8.29 13.60 4.23
CA GLY A 97 7.60 14.87 4.10
C GLY A 97 6.90 15.10 2.75
N GLU A 98 7.05 14.19 1.78
CA GLU A 98 6.43 14.30 0.46
C GLU A 98 5.29 13.29 0.29
N TYR A 99 4.24 13.68 -0.43
CA TYR A 99 3.21 12.74 -0.86
C TYR A 99 3.69 11.92 -2.05
N HIS A 100 3.27 10.67 -2.08
CA HIS A 100 3.48 9.72 -3.17
C HIS A 100 2.18 8.98 -3.46
N VAL A 101 1.98 8.54 -4.70
CA VAL A 101 0.94 7.56 -5.05
C VAL A 101 1.59 6.19 -5.19
N LEU A 102 1.31 5.31 -4.24
CA LEU A 102 1.69 3.90 -4.31
C LEU A 102 0.66 3.13 -5.13
N GLU A 103 1.14 2.19 -5.95
CA GLU A 103 0.29 1.24 -6.64
C GLU A 103 0.79 -0.18 -6.40
N PHE A 104 -0.15 -1.06 -6.09
CA PHE A 104 0.06 -2.50 -5.99
C PHE A 104 -0.85 -3.14 -7.04
N ARG A 105 -0.28 -3.78 -8.06
CA ARG A 105 -1.04 -4.36 -9.18
C ARG A 105 -0.95 -5.87 -9.16
N GLY A 106 -2.11 -6.54 -9.19
CA GLY A 106 -2.22 -7.98 -9.14
C GLY A 106 -2.21 -8.56 -7.72
N LEU A 107 -2.86 -7.88 -6.77
CA LEU A 107 -3.08 -8.37 -5.42
C LEU A 107 -4.08 -9.54 -5.43
N ASP A 108 -3.83 -10.54 -4.60
CA ASP A 108 -4.83 -11.55 -4.22
C ASP A 108 -5.45 -11.18 -2.87
N LEU A 109 -6.67 -10.69 -2.91
CA LEU A 109 -7.44 -10.33 -1.71
C LEU A 109 -8.65 -11.26 -1.50
N SER A 110 -8.72 -12.40 -2.22
CA SER A 110 -9.88 -13.29 -2.22
C SER A 110 -10.17 -13.95 -0.86
N THR A 111 -9.16 -14.10 -0.02
CA THR A 111 -9.31 -14.69 1.32
C THR A 111 -9.44 -13.66 2.44
N TRP A 112 -9.43 -12.36 2.10
CA TRP A 112 -9.51 -11.28 3.08
C TRP A 112 -10.95 -11.08 3.55
N THR A 113 -11.12 -10.78 4.84
CA THR A 113 -12.43 -10.57 5.50
C THR A 113 -12.57 -9.19 6.13
N ALA A 114 -11.49 -8.46 6.22
CA ALA A 114 -11.43 -7.09 6.68
C ALA A 114 -10.17 -6.43 6.12
N SER A 115 -10.05 -5.12 6.23
CA SER A 115 -8.82 -4.42 5.94
C SER A 115 -8.66 -3.18 6.82
N GLY A 116 -7.43 -2.80 7.04
CA GLY A 116 -7.07 -1.60 7.77
C GLY A 116 -5.73 -1.05 7.28
N PHE A 117 -5.37 0.14 7.72
CA PHE A 117 -4.09 0.78 7.42
C PHE A 117 -3.64 1.69 8.56
N GLY A 118 -2.37 2.08 8.53
CA GLY A 118 -1.75 2.95 9.52
C GLY A 118 -1.00 2.21 10.62
N LEU A 119 -1.61 1.19 11.24
CA LEU A 119 -1.01 0.41 12.32
C LEU A 119 -0.96 -1.08 11.97
N TYR A 120 0.24 -1.66 11.97
CA TYR A 120 0.45 -3.10 11.86
C TYR A 120 1.60 -3.52 12.78
N THR A 121 1.31 -4.23 13.86
CA THR A 121 2.30 -4.59 14.90
C THR A 121 3.10 -3.38 15.39
N SER A 122 4.42 -3.32 15.12
CA SER A 122 5.31 -2.20 15.43
C SER A 122 5.55 -1.26 14.24
N TYR A 123 4.86 -1.46 13.11
CA TYR A 123 4.96 -0.61 11.94
C TYR A 123 3.77 0.34 11.93
N VAL A 124 4.02 1.60 12.24
CA VAL A 124 3.00 2.64 12.35
C VAL A 124 3.30 3.74 11.36
N LEU A 125 2.32 4.14 10.56
CA LEU A 125 2.47 5.30 9.69
C LEU A 125 2.50 6.57 10.54
N ASN A 126 3.66 7.25 10.56
CA ASN A 126 3.74 8.64 11.00
C ASN A 126 3.67 9.50 9.74
N GLY A 127 2.53 10.12 9.49
CA GLY A 127 2.29 10.84 8.24
C GLY A 127 0.82 11.07 7.92
N ALA A 128 0.51 11.11 6.64
CA ALA A 128 -0.84 11.35 6.16
C ALA A 128 -1.22 10.41 5.02
N GLN A 129 -2.52 10.17 4.89
CA GLN A 129 -3.11 9.44 3.78
C GLN A 129 -4.16 10.30 3.09
N GLY A 130 -3.98 10.50 1.79
CA GLY A 130 -4.87 11.33 0.98
C GLY A 130 -6.03 10.58 0.34
N GLY A 131 -6.00 9.26 0.35
CA GLY A 131 -7.06 8.40 -0.17
C GLY A 131 -6.55 7.04 -0.60
N ILE A 132 -7.49 6.13 -0.82
CA ILE A 132 -7.25 4.77 -1.31
C ILE A 132 -8.28 4.40 -2.37
N LEU A 133 -7.84 3.71 -3.41
CA LEU A 133 -8.68 3.15 -4.47
C LEU A 133 -8.37 1.66 -4.60
N LEU A 134 -9.42 0.84 -4.68
CA LEU A 134 -9.36 -0.59 -5.00
C LEU A 134 -10.20 -0.84 -6.24
N PHE A 135 -9.64 -1.53 -7.23
CA PHE A 135 -10.33 -1.85 -8.46
C PHE A 135 -9.81 -3.16 -9.08
N PRO A 136 -10.57 -3.81 -9.98
CA PRO A 136 -10.11 -5.03 -10.64
C PRO A 136 -8.84 -4.81 -11.47
N SER A 137 -7.93 -5.79 -11.48
CA SER A 137 -6.70 -5.72 -12.30
C SER A 137 -6.97 -5.71 -13.82
N SER A 138 -8.19 -6.02 -14.23
CA SER A 138 -8.64 -5.87 -15.61
C SER A 138 -8.94 -4.42 -16.03
N THR A 139 -8.88 -3.47 -15.11
CA THR A 139 -9.08 -2.04 -15.39
C THR A 139 -8.12 -1.56 -16.48
N PRO A 140 -8.59 -0.88 -17.54
CA PRO A 140 -7.74 -0.37 -18.61
C PRO A 140 -6.63 0.55 -18.12
N THR A 141 -5.49 0.54 -18.80
CA THR A 141 -4.34 1.39 -18.41
C THR A 141 -4.70 2.87 -18.36
N ALA A 142 -5.48 3.36 -19.33
CA ALA A 142 -5.91 4.76 -19.36
C ALA A 142 -6.72 5.16 -18.12
N ASP A 143 -7.59 4.26 -17.64
CA ASP A 143 -8.39 4.50 -16.44
C ASP A 143 -7.51 4.47 -15.17
N ARG A 144 -6.50 3.60 -15.13
CA ARG A 144 -5.50 3.60 -14.04
C ARG A 144 -4.69 4.89 -14.01
N ASP A 145 -4.24 5.37 -15.16
CA ASP A 145 -3.47 6.61 -15.27
C ASP A 145 -4.34 7.82 -14.84
N ALA A 146 -5.61 7.83 -15.25
CA ALA A 146 -6.57 8.86 -14.80
C ALA A 146 -6.81 8.78 -13.28
N ALA A 147 -6.94 7.57 -12.71
CA ALA A 147 -7.10 7.36 -11.28
C ALA A 147 -5.87 7.83 -10.49
N ARG A 148 -4.64 7.52 -10.97
CA ARG A 148 -3.39 8.00 -10.37
C ARG A 148 -3.33 9.52 -10.38
N THR A 149 -3.58 10.14 -11.53
CA THR A 149 -3.57 11.59 -11.69
C THR A 149 -4.60 12.25 -10.77
N TRP A 150 -5.83 11.67 -10.71
CA TRP A 150 -6.89 12.17 -9.82
C TRP A 150 -6.47 12.07 -8.35
N LEU A 151 -5.92 10.92 -7.93
CA LEU A 151 -5.50 10.70 -6.55
C LEU A 151 -4.32 11.60 -6.18
N GLY A 152 -3.34 11.75 -7.08
CA GLY A 152 -2.21 12.68 -6.92
C GLY A 152 -2.69 14.12 -6.75
N ALA A 153 -3.61 14.58 -7.59
CA ALA A 153 -4.16 15.93 -7.50
C ALA A 153 -4.84 16.22 -6.15
N LYS A 154 -5.45 15.22 -5.49
CA LYS A 154 -6.04 15.35 -4.15
C LYS A 154 -5.02 15.75 -3.08
N VAL A 155 -3.75 15.44 -3.28
CA VAL A 155 -2.65 15.70 -2.35
C VAL A 155 -1.63 16.70 -2.92
N GLY A 156 -1.96 17.37 -4.03
CA GLY A 156 -1.13 18.40 -4.63
C GLY A 156 0.02 17.89 -5.51
N LEU A 157 0.02 16.60 -5.89
CA LEU A 157 0.98 16.05 -6.84
C LEU A 157 0.53 16.30 -8.28
N THR A 158 1.50 16.55 -9.16
CA THR A 158 1.33 16.54 -10.62
C THR A 158 2.01 15.28 -11.16
N LEU A 159 1.20 14.31 -11.57
CA LEU A 159 1.63 12.99 -12.06
C LEU A 159 1.24 12.79 -13.52
#